data_b78fddb78cde68fd349f969f8cd20220
#
_entry.id   b78fddb78cde68fd349f969f8cd20220
#
_cell.length_a   1.000
_cell.length_b   1.000
_cell.length_c   1.000
_cell.angle_alpha   90.00
_cell.angle_beta   90.00
_cell.angle_gamma   90.00
#
_symmetry.space_group_name_H-M   'P 1'
#
loop_
_entity.id
_entity.type
_entity.pdbx_description
1 polymer ?
#
loop_
_entity_poly.entity_id
_entity_poly.type
_entity_poly.pdbx_seq_one_letter_code
_entity_poly.pdbx_strand_id
1 'polypeptide(L)'
;MATTATGASPAVPKPDEIFDPVGRGLDVIGDRWTLLLVRHLLGANRGFQELRKRTGIAPRVLSSRLRQLAAEGFIESVADGSRSLYALTPQGRSLAPIIASIGRWWICHGLRDLAIDATQFNRTSAQSVIESLPFMVHVERSAGVDLTFELRLTGEGGGVWTVHIQDGICDVRPGFSQRADVRLTADAQIWCGVALGLIDARDLYQRGLLRKEGGLEAMDQYFHQVAPEGRARPIDQVLPQFARERSDS
;
A
#
# COMPACT_ATOMS: atom_id res chain seq x y z
N MET A 1 41.45 59.59 0.38
CA MET A 1 40.92 58.79 -0.73
C MET A 1 40.57 57.44 -0.16
N ALA A 2 39.27 57.15 0.05
CA ALA A 2 38.78 55.89 0.57
C ALA A 2 38.37 55.03 -0.65
N THR A 3 39.04 53.88 -0.81
CA THR A 3 38.76 52.95 -1.85
C THR A 3 37.53 52.10 -1.42
N THR A 4 36.38 52.36 -2.01
CA THR A 4 35.18 51.52 -1.86
C THR A 4 35.44 50.14 -2.49
N ALA A 5 35.63 49.12 -1.68
CA ALA A 5 35.60 47.75 -2.11
C ALA A 5 34.19 47.39 -2.55
N THR A 6 33.99 47.21 -3.84
CA THR A 6 32.74 46.68 -4.40
C THR A 6 32.64 45.21 -3.99
N GLY A 7 31.85 44.95 -2.96
CA GLY A 7 31.57 43.59 -2.50
C GLY A 7 30.71 42.90 -3.55
N ALA A 8 31.33 42.02 -4.37
CA ALA A 8 30.60 41.06 -5.17
C ALA A 8 29.75 40.22 -4.22
N SER A 9 28.43 40.20 -4.39
CA SER A 9 27.54 39.31 -3.68
C SER A 9 28.05 37.86 -3.87
N PRO A 10 28.20 37.05 -2.82
CA PRO A 10 28.67 35.70 -2.95
C PRO A 10 27.79 34.95 -3.96
N ALA A 11 28.42 34.31 -4.92
CA ALA A 11 27.71 33.51 -5.92
C ALA A 11 26.89 32.44 -5.19
N VAL A 12 25.62 32.30 -5.57
CA VAL A 12 24.76 31.23 -5.04
C VAL A 12 25.39 29.89 -5.43
N PRO A 13 25.73 29.01 -4.47
CA PRO A 13 26.34 27.71 -4.80
C PRO A 13 25.39 26.88 -5.65
N LYS A 14 25.94 26.12 -6.58
CA LYS A 14 25.14 25.18 -7.39
C LYS A 14 24.68 24.00 -6.52
N PRO A 15 23.55 23.32 -6.87
CA PRO A 15 23.04 22.17 -6.11
C PRO A 15 24.06 21.06 -5.89
N ASP A 16 24.97 20.84 -6.84
CA ASP A 16 26.05 19.86 -6.78
C ASP A 16 27.22 20.27 -5.88
N GLU A 17 27.32 21.55 -5.52
CA GLU A 17 28.32 22.10 -4.59
C GLU A 17 27.86 22.08 -3.14
N ILE A 18 26.56 21.81 -2.89
CA ILE A 18 25.98 21.77 -1.54
C ILE A 18 25.99 20.34 -1.02
N PHE A 19 26.52 20.13 0.18
CA PHE A 19 26.38 18.84 0.88
C PHE A 19 24.97 18.75 1.50
N ASP A 20 24.02 18.22 0.73
CA ASP A 20 22.67 17.91 1.18
C ASP A 20 22.35 16.44 0.88
N PRO A 21 22.40 15.54 1.88
CA PRO A 21 22.09 14.14 1.68
C PRO A 21 20.64 13.89 1.22
N VAL A 22 19.70 14.77 1.58
CA VAL A 22 18.30 14.67 1.10
C VAL A 22 18.23 15.01 -0.38
N GLY A 23 18.84 16.13 -0.79
CA GLY A 23 18.95 16.52 -2.20
C GLY A 23 19.60 15.42 -3.04
N ARG A 24 20.72 14.88 -2.56
CA ARG A 24 21.42 13.76 -3.25
C ARG A 24 20.56 12.49 -3.33
N GLY A 25 19.82 12.18 -2.28
CA GLY A 25 18.87 11.08 -2.32
C GLY A 25 17.76 11.31 -3.35
N LEU A 26 17.22 12.52 -3.43
CA LEU A 26 16.19 12.88 -4.40
C LEU A 26 16.71 12.90 -5.85
N ASP A 27 17.96 13.21 -6.09
CA ASP A 27 18.59 13.07 -7.44
C ASP A 27 18.47 11.63 -7.96
N VAL A 28 18.52 10.64 -7.07
CA VAL A 28 18.49 9.21 -7.42
C VAL A 28 17.08 8.65 -7.43
N ILE A 29 16.28 8.94 -6.37
CA ILE A 29 14.97 8.32 -6.18
C ILE A 29 13.78 9.28 -6.28
N GLY A 30 14.01 10.56 -6.55
CA GLY A 30 12.99 11.62 -6.47
C GLY A 30 11.96 11.60 -7.60
N ASP A 31 12.14 10.80 -8.64
CA ASP A 31 11.08 10.64 -9.63
C ASP A 31 9.98 9.70 -9.11
N ARG A 32 8.72 10.04 -9.41
CA ARG A 32 7.56 9.31 -8.90
C ARG A 32 7.53 7.83 -9.30
N TRP A 33 8.12 7.48 -10.44
CA TRP A 33 8.04 6.12 -10.98
C TRP A 33 8.99 5.17 -10.26
N THR A 34 10.16 5.64 -9.84
CA THR A 34 11.14 4.88 -9.07
C THR A 34 10.51 4.33 -7.80
N LEU A 35 10.01 5.19 -6.93
CA LEU A 35 9.41 4.76 -5.67
C LEU A 35 8.12 3.94 -5.88
N LEU A 36 7.33 4.28 -6.91
CA LEU A 36 6.12 3.53 -7.23
C LEU A 36 6.42 2.10 -7.71
N LEU A 37 7.42 1.91 -8.57
CA LEU A 37 7.84 0.60 -9.07
C LEU A 37 8.44 -0.24 -7.93
N VAL A 38 9.32 0.35 -7.12
CA VAL A 38 9.88 -0.32 -5.94
C VAL A 38 8.77 -0.75 -4.98
N ARG A 39 7.79 0.10 -4.71
CA ARG A 39 6.62 -0.23 -3.87
C ARG A 39 5.89 -1.48 -4.36
N HIS A 40 5.67 -1.59 -5.66
CA HIS A 40 4.99 -2.77 -6.22
C HIS A 40 5.87 -4.03 -6.17
N LEU A 41 7.18 -3.89 -6.25
CA LEU A 41 8.12 -5.00 -6.17
C LEU A 41 8.44 -5.43 -4.73
N LEU A 42 8.16 -4.60 -3.72
CA LEU A 42 8.25 -5.00 -2.32
C LEU A 42 7.27 -6.14 -1.98
N GLY A 43 6.09 -6.13 -2.59
CA GLY A 43 5.08 -7.16 -2.35
C GLY A 43 5.35 -8.50 -3.05
N ALA A 44 5.95 -8.48 -4.24
CA ALA A 44 6.32 -9.70 -5.00
C ALA A 44 7.17 -9.38 -6.22
N ASN A 45 7.89 -10.37 -6.74
CA ASN A 45 8.51 -10.29 -8.06
C ASN A 45 7.43 -10.19 -9.14
N ARG A 46 7.60 -9.31 -10.13
CA ARG A 46 6.55 -9.02 -11.11
C ARG A 46 7.10 -8.91 -12.53
N GLY A 47 6.31 -9.38 -13.48
CA GLY A 47 6.58 -9.21 -14.89
C GLY A 47 6.20 -7.82 -15.41
N PHE A 48 6.72 -7.48 -16.60
CA PHE A 48 6.47 -6.20 -17.26
C PHE A 48 4.98 -5.87 -17.41
N GLN A 49 4.17 -6.82 -17.88
CA GLN A 49 2.73 -6.58 -18.10
C GLN A 49 1.96 -6.36 -16.80
N GLU A 50 2.35 -7.05 -15.74
CA GLU A 50 1.75 -6.87 -14.43
C GLU A 50 2.09 -5.48 -13.86
N LEU A 51 3.35 -5.07 -13.90
CA LEU A 51 3.76 -3.73 -13.51
C LEU A 51 3.03 -2.65 -14.30
N ARG A 52 2.90 -2.84 -15.63
CA ARG A 52 2.13 -1.92 -16.47
C ARG A 52 0.68 -1.81 -16.03
N LYS A 53 0.00 -2.95 -15.80
CA LYS A 53 -1.41 -2.99 -15.37
C LYS A 53 -1.60 -2.28 -14.02
N ARG A 54 -0.68 -2.47 -13.07
CA ARG A 54 -0.76 -1.92 -11.71
C ARG A 54 -0.44 -0.42 -11.64
N THR A 55 0.45 0.05 -12.48
CA THR A 55 0.97 1.43 -12.39
C THR A 55 0.33 2.37 -13.40
N GLY A 56 -0.24 1.83 -14.49
CA GLY A 56 -0.73 2.64 -15.60
C GLY A 56 0.36 3.34 -16.41
N ILE A 57 1.63 3.03 -16.18
CA ILE A 57 2.76 3.65 -16.87
C ILE A 57 2.75 3.26 -18.36
N ALA A 58 2.95 4.25 -19.23
CA ALA A 58 3.08 4.00 -20.67
C ALA A 58 4.26 3.04 -20.95
N PRO A 59 4.13 2.07 -21.88
CA PRO A 59 5.12 1.01 -22.10
C PRO A 59 6.55 1.50 -22.31
N ARG A 60 6.73 2.58 -23.08
CA ARG A 60 8.06 3.17 -23.34
C ARG A 60 8.70 3.73 -22.06
N VAL A 61 7.89 4.42 -21.23
CA VAL A 61 8.35 5.00 -19.98
C VAL A 61 8.70 3.87 -19.01
N LEU A 62 7.83 2.85 -18.88
CA LEU A 62 8.09 1.70 -18.02
C LEU A 62 9.38 0.98 -18.41
N SER A 63 9.58 0.67 -19.71
CA SER A 63 10.81 0.03 -20.18
C SER A 63 12.06 0.85 -19.87
N SER A 64 11.99 2.19 -20.04
CA SER A 64 13.10 3.08 -19.72
C SER A 64 13.41 3.07 -18.23
N ARG A 65 12.38 3.16 -17.38
CA ARG A 65 12.55 3.17 -15.92
C ARG A 65 13.07 1.86 -15.37
N LEU A 66 12.56 0.73 -15.85
CA LEU A 66 13.07 -0.59 -15.43
C LEU A 66 14.55 -0.78 -15.81
N ARG A 67 14.95 -0.34 -17.00
CA ARG A 67 16.38 -0.36 -17.38
C ARG A 67 17.24 0.54 -16.49
N GLN A 68 16.74 1.74 -16.17
CA GLN A 68 17.43 2.65 -15.26
C GLN A 68 17.59 2.05 -13.87
N LEU A 69 16.50 1.55 -13.28
CA LEU A 69 16.52 0.92 -11.95
C LEU A 69 17.47 -0.30 -11.91
N ALA A 70 17.56 -1.06 -12.99
CA ALA A 70 18.50 -2.17 -13.10
C ALA A 70 19.95 -1.67 -13.19
N ALA A 71 20.22 -0.64 -13.97
CA ALA A 71 21.54 -0.03 -14.10
C ALA A 71 22.03 0.61 -12.79
N GLU A 72 21.11 1.19 -12.01
CA GLU A 72 21.36 1.76 -10.70
C GLU A 72 21.40 0.71 -9.55
N GLY A 73 21.16 -0.57 -9.87
CA GLY A 73 21.25 -1.67 -8.94
C GLY A 73 20.08 -1.82 -7.96
N PHE A 74 18.92 -1.19 -8.21
CA PHE A 74 17.72 -1.34 -7.38
C PHE A 74 16.92 -2.60 -7.67
N ILE A 75 16.94 -3.05 -8.93
CA ILE A 75 16.24 -4.24 -9.38
C ILE A 75 17.15 -5.15 -10.20
N GLU A 76 16.76 -6.42 -10.26
CA GLU A 76 17.38 -7.42 -11.13
C GLU A 76 16.32 -8.22 -11.85
N SER A 77 16.71 -8.88 -12.95
CA SER A 77 15.83 -9.81 -13.67
C SER A 77 16.05 -11.22 -13.13
N VAL A 78 14.94 -11.87 -12.75
CA VAL A 78 14.95 -13.26 -12.27
C VAL A 78 14.07 -14.13 -13.16
N ALA A 79 14.49 -15.38 -13.38
CA ALA A 79 13.70 -16.35 -14.12
C ALA A 79 12.66 -17.01 -13.21
N ASP A 80 11.43 -17.14 -13.69
CA ASP A 80 10.37 -17.93 -13.08
C ASP A 80 9.77 -18.83 -14.16
N GLY A 81 10.33 -20.02 -14.29
CA GLY A 81 10.06 -20.91 -15.42
C GLY A 81 10.43 -20.25 -16.75
N SER A 82 9.46 -20.10 -17.65
CA SER A 82 9.61 -19.43 -18.94
C SER A 82 9.44 -17.91 -18.89
N ARG A 83 9.17 -17.34 -17.71
CA ARG A 83 8.88 -15.92 -17.54
C ARG A 83 10.09 -15.19 -16.97
N SER A 84 10.30 -13.95 -17.42
CA SER A 84 11.24 -13.03 -16.83
C SER A 84 10.48 -12.07 -15.90
N LEU A 85 10.87 -12.05 -14.62
CA LEU A 85 10.31 -11.18 -13.60
C LEU A 85 11.39 -10.19 -13.14
N TYR A 86 10.96 -9.05 -12.62
CA TYR A 86 11.79 -8.10 -11.90
C TYR A 86 11.70 -8.36 -10.41
N ALA A 87 12.84 -8.41 -9.73
CA ALA A 87 12.97 -8.54 -8.30
C ALA A 87 13.76 -7.35 -7.72
N LEU A 88 13.53 -7.02 -6.45
CA LEU A 88 14.34 -6.03 -5.76
C LEU A 88 15.67 -6.65 -5.30
N THR A 89 16.74 -5.94 -5.54
CA THR A 89 18.04 -6.20 -4.89
C THR A 89 17.99 -5.79 -3.40
N PRO A 90 19.00 -6.10 -2.59
CA PRO A 90 19.11 -5.55 -1.22
C PRO A 90 19.05 -4.03 -1.19
N GLN A 91 19.68 -3.33 -2.15
CA GLN A 91 19.61 -1.87 -2.29
C GLN A 91 18.18 -1.40 -2.59
N GLY A 92 17.46 -2.05 -3.49
CA GLY A 92 16.05 -1.72 -3.77
C GLY A 92 15.16 -1.93 -2.53
N ARG A 93 15.39 -3.00 -1.77
CA ARG A 93 14.64 -3.27 -0.53
C ARG A 93 14.91 -2.24 0.57
N SER A 94 16.10 -1.63 0.60
CA SER A 94 16.43 -0.59 1.58
C SER A 94 15.58 0.68 1.44
N LEU A 95 14.86 0.86 0.33
CA LEU A 95 13.89 1.96 0.13
C LEU A 95 12.54 1.73 0.84
N ALA A 96 12.28 0.54 1.38
CA ALA A 96 11.01 0.23 2.05
C ALA A 96 10.63 1.22 3.17
N PRO A 97 11.55 1.64 4.08
CA PRO A 97 11.22 2.61 5.12
C PRO A 97 10.82 3.99 4.55
N ILE A 98 11.44 4.41 3.46
CA ILE A 98 11.12 5.68 2.80
C ILE A 98 9.71 5.62 2.23
N ILE A 99 9.37 4.55 1.51
CA ILE A 99 8.04 4.32 0.95
C ILE A 99 6.98 4.26 2.06
N ALA A 100 7.26 3.54 3.15
CA ALA A 100 6.38 3.47 4.30
C ALA A 100 6.16 4.86 4.94
N SER A 101 7.21 5.69 5.05
CA SER A 101 7.12 7.04 5.59
C SER A 101 6.27 7.96 4.70
N ILE A 102 6.43 7.88 3.38
CA ILE A 102 5.59 8.61 2.41
C ILE A 102 4.12 8.18 2.56
N GLY A 103 3.86 6.88 2.62
CA GLY A 103 2.50 6.33 2.78
C GLY A 103 1.85 6.82 4.07
N ARG A 104 2.55 6.74 5.21
CA ARG A 104 2.07 7.23 6.50
C ARG A 104 1.81 8.73 6.50
N TRP A 105 2.77 9.51 5.98
CA TRP A 105 2.61 10.96 5.89
C TRP A 105 1.34 11.32 5.11
N TRP A 106 1.12 10.67 3.96
CA TRP A 106 -0.07 10.92 3.15
C TRP A 106 -1.37 10.51 3.87
N ILE A 107 -1.40 9.37 4.55
CA ILE A 107 -2.56 8.92 5.35
C ILE A 107 -2.88 9.92 6.46
N CYS A 108 -1.87 10.40 7.17
CA CYS A 108 -2.08 11.33 8.30
C CYS A 108 -2.47 12.76 7.86
N HIS A 109 -2.04 13.20 6.67
CA HIS A 109 -2.15 14.61 6.26
C HIS A 109 -2.97 14.79 4.97
N GLY A 110 -2.90 13.88 4.03
CA GLY A 110 -3.53 14.01 2.72
C GLY A 110 -4.99 13.54 2.67
N LEU A 111 -5.40 12.66 3.59
CA LEU A 111 -6.76 12.12 3.59
C LEU A 111 -7.83 13.08 4.12
N ARG A 112 -7.45 14.09 4.92
CA ARG A 112 -8.42 14.99 5.58
C ARG A 112 -9.28 15.77 4.59
N ASP A 113 -8.71 16.11 3.43
CA ASP A 113 -9.34 16.93 2.40
C ASP A 113 -9.81 16.14 1.18
N LEU A 114 -9.58 14.82 1.18
CA LEU A 114 -10.00 13.97 0.07
C LEU A 114 -11.50 13.69 0.20
N ALA A 115 -12.28 14.19 -0.75
CA ALA A 115 -13.63 13.68 -1.01
C ALA A 115 -13.45 12.26 -1.58
N ILE A 116 -13.48 11.25 -0.70
CA ILE A 116 -13.35 9.85 -1.12
C ILE A 116 -14.63 9.45 -1.82
N ASP A 117 -14.56 9.33 -3.14
CA ASP A 117 -15.61 8.71 -3.92
C ASP A 117 -15.52 7.18 -3.74
N ALA A 118 -16.46 6.64 -2.95
CA ALA A 118 -16.55 5.22 -2.69
C ALA A 118 -16.59 4.38 -3.99
N THR A 119 -17.14 4.93 -5.09
CA THR A 119 -17.21 4.22 -6.36
C THR A 119 -15.85 4.04 -7.03
N GLN A 120 -14.89 4.92 -6.77
CA GLN A 120 -13.52 4.78 -7.27
C GLN A 120 -12.74 3.70 -6.49
N PHE A 121 -13.01 3.56 -5.20
CA PHE A 121 -12.38 2.52 -4.38
C PHE A 121 -12.96 1.13 -4.65
N ASN A 122 -14.18 1.01 -5.14
CA ASN A 122 -14.78 -0.26 -5.58
C ASN A 122 -14.02 -0.92 -6.75
N ARG A 123 -13.18 -0.16 -7.47
CA ARG A 123 -12.29 -0.68 -8.51
C ARG A 123 -10.93 -1.11 -7.98
N THR A 124 -10.66 -0.88 -6.70
CA THR A 124 -9.42 -1.28 -6.07
C THR A 124 -9.46 -2.78 -5.81
N SER A 125 -8.50 -3.54 -6.33
CA SER A 125 -8.42 -4.97 -6.07
C SER A 125 -8.08 -5.23 -4.61
N ALA A 126 -8.65 -6.28 -4.01
CA ALA A 126 -8.33 -6.71 -2.66
C ALA A 126 -6.82 -6.89 -2.46
N GLN A 127 -6.12 -7.45 -3.44
CA GLN A 127 -4.67 -7.57 -3.43
C GLN A 127 -3.97 -6.22 -3.25
N SER A 128 -4.43 -5.15 -3.90
CA SER A 128 -3.81 -3.82 -3.77
C SER A 128 -4.01 -3.22 -2.38
N VAL A 129 -5.18 -3.44 -1.76
CA VAL A 129 -5.45 -3.03 -0.38
C VAL A 129 -4.58 -3.81 0.58
N ILE A 130 -4.54 -5.14 0.45
CA ILE A 130 -3.73 -6.04 1.29
C ILE A 130 -2.25 -5.69 1.19
N GLU A 131 -1.71 -5.49 0.01
CA GLU A 131 -0.32 -5.06 -0.22
C GLU A 131 -0.02 -3.65 0.34
N SER A 132 -1.04 -2.89 0.69
CA SER A 132 -0.88 -1.57 1.32
C SER A 132 -0.90 -1.64 2.85
N LEU A 133 -1.37 -2.72 3.46
CA LEU A 133 -1.46 -2.88 4.92
C LEU A 133 -0.12 -2.60 5.64
N PRO A 134 1.05 -3.05 5.17
CA PRO A 134 2.33 -2.72 5.79
C PRO A 134 2.60 -1.23 5.93
N PHE A 135 2.04 -0.41 5.05
CA PHE A 135 2.17 1.06 5.09
C PHE A 135 1.09 1.74 5.94
N MET A 136 0.03 1.01 6.27
CA MET A 136 -1.13 1.51 7.01
C MET A 136 -1.12 1.10 8.48
N VAL A 137 -0.17 0.28 8.93
CA VAL A 137 -0.12 -0.20 10.31
C VAL A 137 0.01 0.95 11.31
N HIS A 138 -0.80 0.91 12.34
CA HIS A 138 -0.79 1.89 13.43
C HIS A 138 0.25 1.46 14.47
N VAL A 139 1.47 1.97 14.37
CA VAL A 139 2.63 1.55 15.15
C VAL A 139 2.34 1.56 16.65
N GLU A 140 1.72 2.65 17.16
CA GLU A 140 1.44 2.80 18.58
C GLU A 140 0.39 1.80 19.10
N ARG A 141 -0.65 1.51 18.31
CA ARG A 141 -1.70 0.57 18.68
C ARG A 141 -1.29 -0.89 18.54
N SER A 142 -0.24 -1.16 17.78
CA SER A 142 0.30 -2.50 17.56
C SER A 142 1.61 -2.77 18.31
N ALA A 143 2.04 -1.85 19.17
CA ALA A 143 3.16 -2.07 20.07
C ALA A 143 2.82 -3.21 21.07
N GLY A 144 3.72 -4.18 21.21
CA GLY A 144 3.53 -5.36 22.06
C GLY A 144 2.49 -6.37 21.52
N VAL A 145 1.99 -6.18 20.31
CA VAL A 145 1.05 -7.09 19.65
C VAL A 145 1.85 -8.13 18.85
N ASP A 146 1.41 -9.39 18.92
CA ASP A 146 1.86 -10.48 18.04
C ASP A 146 0.59 -11.25 17.61
N LEU A 147 0.05 -10.92 16.44
CA LEU A 147 -1.23 -11.44 15.94
C LEU A 147 -1.13 -11.82 14.47
N THR A 148 -1.73 -12.95 14.14
CA THR A 148 -1.86 -13.42 12.77
C THR A 148 -3.31 -13.48 12.34
N PHE A 149 -3.65 -12.71 11.31
CA PHE A 149 -4.94 -12.76 10.63
C PHE A 149 -4.84 -13.59 9.36
N GLU A 150 -5.84 -14.40 9.09
CA GLU A 150 -6.03 -15.07 7.81
C GLU A 150 -7.25 -14.48 7.11
N LEU A 151 -7.05 -13.94 5.92
CA LEU A 151 -8.10 -13.38 5.08
C LEU A 151 -8.49 -14.40 4.00
N ARG A 152 -9.74 -14.84 4.00
CA ARG A 152 -10.33 -15.69 2.97
C ARG A 152 -11.34 -14.88 2.18
N LEU A 153 -10.92 -14.33 1.06
CA LEU A 153 -11.76 -13.47 0.27
C LEU A 153 -12.31 -14.22 -0.95
N THR A 154 -13.61 -14.13 -1.14
CA THR A 154 -14.35 -14.74 -2.27
C THR A 154 -14.67 -13.70 -3.34
N GLY A 155 -15.26 -14.14 -4.45
CA GLY A 155 -15.65 -13.24 -5.55
C GLY A 155 -14.47 -12.81 -6.44
N GLU A 156 -14.71 -11.82 -7.27
CA GLU A 156 -13.72 -11.31 -8.22
C GLU A 156 -12.54 -10.66 -7.49
N GLY A 157 -11.32 -11.09 -7.81
CA GLY A 157 -10.10 -10.64 -7.13
C GLY A 157 -9.90 -11.24 -5.73
N GLY A 158 -10.69 -12.24 -5.36
CA GLY A 158 -10.55 -12.98 -4.12
C GLY A 158 -9.28 -13.83 -4.06
N GLY A 159 -9.04 -14.42 -2.90
CA GLY A 159 -7.86 -15.24 -2.61
C GLY A 159 -7.69 -15.44 -1.11
N VAL A 160 -6.55 -15.99 -0.72
CA VAL A 160 -6.20 -16.19 0.70
C VAL A 160 -4.89 -15.49 1.00
N TRP A 161 -4.86 -14.78 2.13
CA TRP A 161 -3.66 -14.08 2.60
C TRP A 161 -3.51 -14.25 4.10
N THR A 162 -2.27 -14.33 4.52
CA THR A 162 -1.86 -14.23 5.92
C THR A 162 -1.30 -12.83 6.18
N VAL A 163 -1.83 -12.16 7.19
CA VAL A 163 -1.39 -10.83 7.65
C VAL A 163 -0.88 -10.98 9.07
N HIS A 164 0.41 -10.79 9.28
CA HIS A 164 1.04 -10.88 10.58
C HIS A 164 1.42 -9.48 11.06
N ILE A 165 1.00 -9.16 12.28
CA ILE A 165 1.32 -7.89 12.95
C ILE A 165 2.16 -8.21 14.17
N GLN A 166 3.38 -7.68 14.21
CA GLN A 166 4.28 -7.83 15.35
C GLN A 166 4.98 -6.50 15.65
N ASP A 167 4.82 -5.99 16.86
CA ASP A 167 5.51 -4.79 17.36
C ASP A 167 5.52 -3.60 16.38
N GLY A 168 4.37 -3.26 15.81
CA GLY A 168 4.24 -2.15 14.87
C GLY A 168 4.69 -2.46 13.45
N ILE A 169 5.07 -3.69 13.16
CA ILE A 169 5.42 -4.18 11.83
C ILE A 169 4.28 -5.05 11.31
N CYS A 170 3.92 -4.87 10.05
CA CYS A 170 2.96 -5.71 9.36
C CYS A 170 3.64 -6.42 8.18
N ASP A 171 3.55 -7.74 8.16
CA ASP A 171 3.97 -8.60 7.05
C ASP A 171 2.74 -9.24 6.40
N VAL A 172 2.75 -9.32 5.07
CA VAL A 172 1.65 -9.87 4.30
C VAL A 172 2.18 -10.92 3.33
N ARG A 173 1.56 -12.10 3.35
CA ARG A 173 1.92 -13.23 2.48
C ARG A 173 0.68 -13.84 1.84
N PRO A 174 0.73 -14.25 0.58
CA PRO A 174 -0.33 -15.05 -0.01
C PRO A 174 -0.36 -16.46 0.61
N GLY A 175 -1.55 -17.02 0.73
CA GLY A 175 -1.77 -18.39 1.22
C GLY A 175 -2.33 -18.48 2.62
N PHE A 176 -2.61 -19.73 3.04
CA PHE A 176 -3.17 -20.07 4.34
C PHE A 176 -2.11 -19.94 5.45
N SER A 177 -2.57 -19.51 6.62
CA SER A 177 -1.75 -19.55 7.84
C SER A 177 -1.82 -20.94 8.48
N GLN A 178 -0.69 -21.43 8.96
CA GLN A 178 -0.69 -22.63 9.81
C GLN A 178 -1.29 -22.36 11.20
N ARG A 179 -1.17 -21.12 11.67
CA ARG A 179 -1.67 -20.65 12.98
C ARG A 179 -2.23 -19.24 12.82
N ALA A 180 -3.50 -19.12 12.51
CA ALA A 180 -4.18 -17.84 12.53
C ALA A 180 -4.91 -17.67 13.87
N ASP A 181 -4.68 -16.54 14.51
CA ASP A 181 -5.40 -16.14 15.71
C ASP A 181 -6.83 -15.74 15.37
N VAL A 182 -6.99 -15.08 14.22
CA VAL A 182 -8.27 -14.63 13.69
C VAL A 182 -8.38 -14.96 12.21
N ARG A 183 -9.53 -15.50 11.79
CA ARG A 183 -9.89 -15.72 10.39
C ARG A 183 -11.04 -14.83 9.98
N LEU A 184 -10.89 -14.14 8.88
CA LEU A 184 -11.93 -13.29 8.30
C LEU A 184 -12.33 -13.85 6.94
N THR A 185 -13.63 -14.04 6.73
CA THR A 185 -14.18 -14.48 5.43
C THR A 185 -15.21 -13.47 4.95
N ALA A 186 -15.04 -12.96 3.73
CA ALA A 186 -15.95 -12.01 3.10
C ALA A 186 -15.80 -12.06 1.58
N ASP A 187 -16.70 -11.40 0.86
CA ASP A 187 -16.45 -11.01 -0.53
C ASP A 187 -15.30 -10.00 -0.60
N ALA A 188 -14.48 -10.06 -1.65
CA ALA A 188 -13.30 -9.21 -1.81
C ALA A 188 -13.63 -7.71 -1.88
N GLN A 189 -14.73 -7.33 -2.53
CA GLN A 189 -15.15 -5.92 -2.61
C GLN A 189 -15.69 -5.43 -1.26
N ILE A 190 -16.46 -6.26 -0.58
CA ILE A 190 -16.99 -5.97 0.76
C ILE A 190 -15.84 -5.75 1.73
N TRP A 191 -14.87 -6.66 1.75
CA TRP A 191 -13.71 -6.55 2.61
C TRP A 191 -12.89 -5.28 2.33
N CYS A 192 -12.68 -4.91 1.06
CA CYS A 192 -12.02 -3.66 0.70
C CYS A 192 -12.75 -2.44 1.29
N GLY A 193 -14.07 -2.43 1.23
CA GLY A 193 -14.87 -1.36 1.83
C GLY A 193 -14.68 -1.22 3.34
N VAL A 194 -14.57 -2.34 4.05
CA VAL A 194 -14.27 -2.36 5.50
C VAL A 194 -12.85 -1.90 5.78
N ALA A 195 -11.87 -2.47 5.08
CA ALA A 195 -10.46 -2.16 5.28
C ALA A 195 -10.14 -0.68 5.02
N LEU A 196 -10.89 -0.04 4.13
CA LEU A 196 -10.78 1.38 3.83
C LEU A 196 -11.65 2.27 4.74
N GLY A 197 -12.41 1.70 5.67
CA GLY A 197 -13.29 2.43 6.58
C GLY A 197 -14.54 3.01 5.92
N LEU A 198 -14.93 2.53 4.74
CA LEU A 198 -16.10 3.01 3.98
C LEU A 198 -17.39 2.30 4.39
N ILE A 199 -17.30 1.04 4.81
CA ILE A 199 -18.42 0.18 5.20
C ILE A 199 -18.31 -0.16 6.67
N ASP A 200 -19.43 -0.07 7.39
CA ASP A 200 -19.51 -0.47 8.79
C ASP A 200 -19.43 -2.00 8.92
N ALA A 201 -18.36 -2.48 9.55
CA ALA A 201 -18.14 -3.90 9.79
C ALA A 201 -19.27 -4.53 10.65
N ARG A 202 -19.90 -3.78 11.56
CA ARG A 202 -20.99 -4.27 12.39
C ARG A 202 -22.24 -4.62 11.58
N ASP A 203 -22.58 -3.76 10.60
CA ASP A 203 -23.67 -4.01 9.65
C ASP A 203 -23.42 -5.31 8.88
N LEU A 204 -22.19 -5.55 8.44
CA LEU A 204 -21.83 -6.75 7.71
C LEU A 204 -21.87 -8.04 8.56
N TYR A 205 -21.45 -7.96 9.83
CA TYR A 205 -21.57 -9.09 10.77
C TYR A 205 -23.04 -9.46 11.00
N GLN A 206 -23.91 -8.46 11.21
CA GLN A 206 -25.33 -8.69 11.41
C GLN A 206 -26.00 -9.31 10.18
N ARG A 207 -25.53 -8.95 8.99
CA ARG A 207 -26.03 -9.50 7.72
C ARG A 207 -25.37 -10.82 7.32
N GLY A 208 -24.35 -11.28 8.05
CA GLY A 208 -23.59 -12.50 7.74
C GLY A 208 -22.73 -12.39 6.48
N LEU A 209 -22.43 -11.17 6.01
CA LEU A 209 -21.59 -10.86 4.85
C LEU A 209 -20.10 -10.80 5.20
N LEU A 210 -19.78 -10.61 6.48
CA LEU A 210 -18.46 -10.73 7.04
C LEU A 210 -18.51 -11.75 8.16
N ARG A 211 -17.69 -12.79 8.08
CA ARG A 211 -17.56 -13.83 9.11
C ARG A 211 -16.19 -13.74 9.75
N LYS A 212 -16.17 -13.94 11.07
CA LYS A 212 -14.96 -13.94 11.87
C LYS A 212 -14.94 -15.20 12.73
N GLU A 213 -13.79 -15.87 12.75
CA GLU A 213 -13.53 -17.05 13.57
C GLU A 213 -12.24 -16.83 14.37
N GLY A 214 -12.17 -17.32 15.59
CA GLY A 214 -11.01 -17.19 16.47
C GLY A 214 -11.13 -16.05 17.48
N GLY A 215 -10.04 -15.33 17.73
CA GLY A 215 -9.93 -14.29 18.73
C GLY A 215 -10.90 -13.12 18.60
N LEU A 216 -10.94 -12.27 19.64
CA LEU A 216 -11.85 -11.12 19.69
C LEU A 216 -11.31 -9.89 18.96
N GLU A 217 -10.04 -9.90 18.61
CA GLU A 217 -9.32 -8.77 18.02
C GLU A 217 -9.93 -8.36 16.69
N ALA A 218 -10.24 -7.09 16.57
CA ALA A 218 -10.69 -6.50 15.32
C ALA A 218 -9.48 -6.00 14.51
N MET A 219 -9.35 -6.45 13.27
CA MET A 219 -8.19 -6.15 12.43
C MET A 219 -8.06 -4.64 12.18
N ASP A 220 -9.18 -3.94 11.98
CA ASP A 220 -9.23 -2.51 11.66
C ASP A 220 -8.63 -1.60 12.74
N GLN A 221 -8.59 -2.03 14.00
CA GLN A 221 -7.99 -1.25 15.09
C GLN A 221 -6.47 -1.06 14.94
N TYR A 222 -5.81 -1.93 14.20
CA TYR A 222 -4.35 -1.91 14.00
C TYR A 222 -3.91 -1.15 12.76
N PHE A 223 -4.86 -0.64 11.97
CA PHE A 223 -4.55 0.07 10.73
C PHE A 223 -5.19 1.46 10.69
N HIS A 224 -4.48 2.40 10.08
CA HIS A 224 -5.03 3.70 9.76
C HIS A 224 -6.16 3.54 8.74
N GLN A 225 -7.32 4.09 9.06
CA GLN A 225 -8.46 4.09 8.16
C GLN A 225 -8.32 5.18 7.09
N VAL A 226 -8.69 4.86 5.86
CA VAL A 226 -8.71 5.82 4.74
C VAL A 226 -9.87 6.81 4.90
N ALA A 227 -11.04 6.34 5.34
CA ALA A 227 -12.15 7.22 5.65
C ALA A 227 -11.98 7.83 7.06
N PRO A 228 -12.32 9.12 7.24
CA PRO A 228 -12.37 9.72 8.57
C PRO A 228 -13.29 8.93 9.51
N GLU A 229 -12.90 8.84 10.79
CA GLU A 229 -13.70 8.17 11.82
C GLU A 229 -15.16 8.65 11.79
N GLY A 230 -16.10 7.71 11.91
CA GLY A 230 -17.54 7.96 11.89
C GLY A 230 -18.18 8.14 10.51
N ARG A 231 -17.45 7.94 9.42
CA ARG A 231 -18.00 8.00 8.04
C ARG A 231 -18.32 6.63 7.43
N ALA A 232 -18.02 5.54 8.10
CA ALA A 232 -18.44 4.21 7.66
C ALA A 232 -19.97 4.15 7.55
N ARG A 233 -20.47 3.62 6.42
CA ARG A 233 -21.90 3.58 6.08
C ARG A 233 -22.36 2.12 5.98
N PRO A 234 -23.66 1.87 6.13
CA PRO A 234 -24.25 0.57 5.80
C PRO A 234 -23.93 0.16 4.35
N ILE A 235 -23.81 -1.15 4.12
CA ILE A 235 -23.39 -1.69 2.82
C ILE A 235 -24.30 -1.28 1.65
N ASP A 236 -25.58 -1.17 1.89
CA ASP A 236 -26.58 -0.77 0.89
C ASP A 236 -26.37 0.66 0.35
N GLN A 237 -25.72 1.53 1.12
CA GLN A 237 -25.35 2.88 0.69
C GLN A 237 -24.01 2.94 -0.06
N VAL A 238 -23.14 1.93 0.09
CA VAL A 238 -21.81 1.90 -0.52
C VAL A 238 -21.74 0.93 -1.68
N LEU A 239 -22.32 -0.25 -1.52
CA LEU A 239 -22.35 -1.35 -2.50
C LEU A 239 -23.77 -1.91 -2.66
N PRO A 240 -24.69 -1.17 -3.30
CA PRO A 240 -26.10 -1.53 -3.37
C PRO A 240 -26.37 -2.88 -4.07
N GLN A 241 -25.45 -3.37 -4.89
CA GLN A 241 -25.56 -4.69 -5.53
C GLN A 241 -25.61 -5.84 -4.51
N PHE A 242 -24.93 -5.72 -3.37
CA PHE A 242 -24.94 -6.73 -2.31
C PHE A 242 -26.15 -6.63 -1.37
N ALA A 243 -26.96 -5.57 -1.48
CA ALA A 243 -28.18 -5.40 -0.69
C ALA A 243 -29.35 -6.25 -1.21
N ARG A 244 -29.32 -6.65 -2.49
CA ARG A 244 -30.45 -7.27 -3.21
C ARG A 244 -30.49 -8.81 -3.14
N GLU A 245 -29.43 -9.48 -2.73
CA GLU A 245 -29.32 -10.94 -2.80
C GLU A 245 -30.18 -11.71 -1.76
N ARG A 246 -30.90 -11.02 -0.84
CA ARG A 246 -31.76 -11.66 0.15
C ARG A 246 -33.27 -11.55 -0.08
N SER A 247 -33.70 -10.95 -1.18
CA SER A 247 -35.16 -10.84 -1.45
C SER A 247 -35.71 -12.04 -2.22
N ASP A 248 -34.85 -12.96 -2.69
CA ASP A 248 -35.23 -14.09 -3.55
C ASP A 248 -34.88 -15.47 -2.96
N SER A 249 -34.84 -15.60 -1.62
CA SER A 249 -34.63 -16.89 -0.96
C SER A 249 -35.70 -17.19 0.07
#